data_34c7f4d8affb9e034b8c46e551ee003b
#
_entry.id   34c7f4d8affb9e034b8c46e551ee003b
#
_cell.length_a   1.000
_cell.length_b   1.000
_cell.length_c   1.000
_cell.angle_alpha   90.00
_cell.angle_beta   90.00
_cell.angle_gamma   90.00
#
_symmetry.space_group_name_H-M   'P 1'
#
loop_
_entity.id
_entity.type
_entity.pdbx_description
1 polymer ?
#
loop_
_entity_poly.entity_id
_entity_poly.type
_entity_poly.pdbx_seq_one_letter_code
_entity_poly.pdbx_strand_id
1 'polypeptide(L)'
;VVFRSLQLNTGVKVQLGTGNDPSDIQSEITTFHGYINYEPDDVYVDTNEIWFAVIGGRQDSHIRMGISVTAIDLLNLYPCPGSNMSVSVTLVCDGFYNCDNYKDESSCNYSATYLEEGESHFISFSRTTAVRLYNASILQTNASNGFRVVFQYDDGDHDFGVQIGTGYDPSDIQSVIKTIDRDIYHSPDDVYVDSDVMWLAVIGGTRYSKLEMNVTIISIDLSTLFACSSSNMSVSPTVICDGHYQCDHYEDESACNFSSAYLEEDESYFINKTYFPTSRLYNATLLQTNAMLGFRVVFRDWYNNHGDKVQIGTGNDPSDLQSVIANFYGSRDDGGAFHLYSNEMWFAVIGSKAYTRPRTTTIDVEFISINLPARWRMG
;
A
#
# COMPACT_ATOMS: atom_id res chain seq x y z
N VAL A 1 21.84 7.15 -28.52
CA VAL A 1 21.61 5.87 -29.23
C VAL A 1 20.14 5.55 -29.09
N VAL A 2 19.45 5.44 -30.21
CA VAL A 2 18.01 5.15 -30.27
C VAL A 2 17.84 3.69 -30.75
N PHE A 3 17.15 2.89 -29.95
CA PHE A 3 16.77 1.55 -30.34
C PHE A 3 15.36 1.58 -30.97
N ARG A 4 15.26 1.39 -32.27
CA ARG A 4 14.00 1.36 -33.02
C ARG A 4 13.29 0.02 -32.94
N SER A 5 14.00 -1.04 -32.66
CA SER A 5 13.46 -2.36 -32.36
C SER A 5 14.57 -3.21 -31.77
N LEU A 6 14.26 -3.97 -30.74
CA LEU A 6 15.16 -4.98 -30.19
C LEU A 6 14.36 -6.24 -29.88
N GLN A 7 14.68 -7.32 -30.58
CA GLN A 7 14.11 -8.65 -30.34
C GLN A 7 15.27 -9.59 -30.02
N LEU A 8 15.31 -10.06 -28.79
CA LEU A 8 16.33 -11.00 -28.33
C LEU A 8 15.64 -12.27 -27.84
N ASN A 9 16.22 -13.41 -28.18
CA ASN A 9 15.86 -14.70 -27.58
C ASN A 9 16.75 -15.01 -26.38
N THR A 10 16.34 -15.97 -25.58
CA THR A 10 17.09 -16.44 -24.41
C THR A 10 18.52 -16.86 -24.77
N GLY A 11 19.50 -16.35 -24.04
CA GLY A 11 20.91 -16.67 -24.19
C GLY A 11 21.70 -15.73 -25.12
N VAL A 12 21.05 -14.70 -25.64
CA VAL A 12 21.72 -13.62 -26.38
C VAL A 12 21.84 -12.39 -25.49
N LYS A 13 22.96 -11.68 -25.62
CA LYS A 13 23.21 -10.38 -24.99
C LYS A 13 23.58 -9.36 -26.04
N VAL A 14 23.13 -8.14 -25.87
CA VAL A 14 23.62 -6.96 -26.58
C VAL A 14 24.21 -6.02 -25.55
N GLN A 15 25.45 -5.66 -25.71
CA GLN A 15 26.19 -4.74 -24.86
C GLN A 15 26.51 -3.46 -25.62
N LEU A 16 26.42 -2.34 -24.91
CA LEU A 16 26.81 -1.01 -25.32
C LEU A 16 27.86 -0.49 -24.34
N GLY A 17 28.93 0.05 -24.86
CA GLY A 17 29.98 0.67 -24.03
C GLY A 17 30.66 1.84 -24.75
N THR A 18 31.56 2.49 -24.00
CA THR A 18 32.35 3.64 -24.45
C THR A 18 33.74 3.24 -24.85
N GLY A 19 34.40 4.12 -25.65
CA GLY A 19 35.75 3.85 -26.17
C GLY A 19 35.76 2.89 -27.33
N ASN A 20 36.95 2.36 -27.64
CA ASN A 20 37.22 1.52 -28.82
C ASN A 20 37.57 0.08 -28.46
N ASP A 21 37.51 -0.34 -27.22
CA ASP A 21 37.82 -1.69 -26.75
C ASP A 21 36.61 -2.37 -26.12
N PRO A 22 35.90 -3.25 -26.86
CA PRO A 22 34.77 -4.01 -26.31
C PRO A 22 35.15 -5.05 -25.24
N SER A 23 36.45 -5.31 -25.05
CA SER A 23 36.92 -6.23 -24.01
C SER A 23 37.08 -5.56 -22.64
N ASP A 24 37.05 -4.24 -22.60
CA ASP A 24 37.08 -3.48 -21.36
C ASP A 24 35.69 -3.45 -20.69
N ILE A 25 35.49 -4.36 -19.74
CA ILE A 25 34.23 -4.49 -18.99
C ILE A 25 33.89 -3.21 -18.20
N GLN A 26 34.88 -2.40 -17.85
CA GLN A 26 34.61 -1.14 -17.13
C GLN A 26 34.07 -0.06 -18.04
N SER A 27 34.17 -0.20 -19.32
CA SER A 27 33.59 0.71 -20.32
C SER A 27 32.15 0.36 -20.69
N GLU A 28 31.61 -0.75 -20.17
CA GLU A 28 30.22 -1.14 -20.41
C GLU A 28 29.26 -0.16 -19.75
N ILE A 29 28.28 0.33 -20.54
CA ILE A 29 27.23 1.23 -20.07
C ILE A 29 25.98 0.44 -19.72
N THR A 30 25.57 -0.46 -20.62
CA THR A 30 24.35 -1.25 -20.46
C THR A 30 24.43 -2.57 -21.20
N THR A 31 23.71 -3.56 -20.65
CA THR A 31 23.56 -4.88 -21.28
C THR A 31 22.07 -5.23 -21.36
N PHE A 32 21.61 -5.53 -22.55
CA PHE A 32 20.31 -6.10 -22.85
C PHE A 32 20.43 -7.63 -22.92
N HIS A 33 19.63 -8.33 -22.13
CA HIS A 33 19.65 -9.80 -22.09
C HIS A 33 18.26 -10.38 -21.80
N GLY A 34 18.09 -11.65 -22.11
CA GLY A 34 16.81 -12.36 -21.90
C GLY A 34 15.86 -12.22 -23.10
N TYR A 35 14.58 -12.52 -22.88
CA TYR A 35 13.57 -12.36 -23.92
C TYR A 35 13.14 -10.90 -23.96
N ILE A 36 13.53 -10.19 -25.02
CA ILE A 36 13.20 -8.79 -25.27
C ILE A 36 12.41 -8.72 -26.58
N ASN A 37 11.27 -8.08 -26.56
CA ASN A 37 10.42 -7.81 -27.72
C ASN A 37 9.78 -6.43 -27.59
N TYR A 38 10.60 -5.42 -27.32
CA TYR A 38 10.16 -4.03 -27.20
C TYR A 38 11.25 -3.07 -27.65
N GLU A 39 10.93 -1.81 -27.77
CA GLU A 39 11.89 -0.74 -28.02
C GLU A 39 12.50 -0.33 -26.68
N PRO A 40 13.80 -0.58 -26.42
CA PRO A 40 14.48 -0.03 -25.26
C PRO A 40 14.53 1.49 -25.31
N ASP A 41 14.66 2.10 -24.14
CA ASP A 41 14.83 3.53 -24.00
C ASP A 41 16.08 4.03 -24.72
N ASP A 42 16.08 5.29 -25.11
CA ASP A 42 17.23 5.95 -25.69
C ASP A 42 18.38 5.99 -24.68
N VAL A 43 19.60 5.65 -25.16
CA VAL A 43 20.80 5.72 -24.35
C VAL A 43 21.63 6.92 -24.80
N TYR A 44 21.83 7.86 -23.89
CA TYR A 44 22.68 9.04 -24.08
C TYR A 44 24.06 8.76 -23.50
N VAL A 45 25.11 9.03 -24.26
CA VAL A 45 26.48 8.71 -23.89
C VAL A 45 27.37 9.92 -24.09
N ASP A 46 28.05 10.32 -23.02
CA ASP A 46 29.06 11.39 -23.06
C ASP A 46 30.42 10.84 -23.49
N THR A 47 30.55 10.56 -24.77
CA THR A 47 31.80 10.09 -25.35
C THR A 47 31.79 10.34 -26.86
N ASN A 48 32.97 10.42 -27.44
CA ASN A 48 33.16 10.49 -28.89
C ASN A 48 33.32 9.10 -29.55
N GLU A 49 33.44 8.02 -28.74
CA GLU A 49 33.58 6.66 -29.20
C GLU A 49 32.67 5.72 -28.45
N ILE A 50 31.90 4.93 -29.17
CA ILE A 50 31.02 3.89 -28.62
C ILE A 50 31.24 2.58 -29.37
N TRP A 51 31.01 1.49 -28.64
CA TRP A 51 31.00 0.17 -29.23
C TRP A 51 29.71 -0.59 -28.94
N PHE A 52 29.35 -1.50 -29.83
CA PHE A 52 28.30 -2.48 -29.64
C PHE A 52 28.86 -3.87 -29.74
N ALA A 53 28.51 -4.73 -28.81
CA ALA A 53 28.85 -6.15 -28.89
C ALA A 53 27.56 -6.99 -28.82
N VAL A 54 27.49 -7.93 -29.75
CA VAL A 54 26.48 -8.97 -29.76
C VAL A 54 27.13 -10.27 -29.33
N ILE A 55 26.73 -10.77 -28.17
CA ILE A 55 27.29 -11.97 -27.58
C ILE A 55 26.28 -13.09 -27.79
N GLY A 56 26.69 -14.10 -28.55
CA GLY A 56 25.82 -15.14 -29.07
C GLY A 56 25.26 -16.07 -27.99
N GLY A 57 24.15 -16.68 -28.34
CA GLY A 57 23.43 -17.70 -27.62
C GLY A 57 23.60 -19.09 -28.22
N ARG A 58 22.63 -19.96 -28.04
CA ARG A 58 22.55 -21.30 -28.60
C ARG A 58 22.22 -21.27 -30.10
N GLN A 59 22.38 -22.40 -30.78
CA GLN A 59 22.31 -22.57 -32.24
C GLN A 59 21.03 -22.04 -32.91
N ASP A 60 19.94 -21.86 -32.16
CA ASP A 60 18.62 -21.37 -32.65
C ASP A 60 18.27 -19.96 -32.16
N SER A 61 19.25 -19.17 -31.73
CA SER A 61 19.02 -17.83 -31.24
C SER A 61 18.84 -16.83 -32.37
N HIS A 62 17.74 -16.08 -32.34
CA HIS A 62 17.48 -15.02 -33.30
C HIS A 62 17.63 -13.64 -32.64
N ILE A 63 18.31 -12.75 -33.39
CA ILE A 63 18.38 -11.33 -33.07
C ILE A 63 17.76 -10.54 -34.21
N ARG A 64 16.91 -9.62 -33.86
CA ARG A 64 16.49 -8.54 -34.74
C ARG A 64 16.68 -7.21 -33.99
N MET A 65 17.52 -6.34 -34.57
CA MET A 65 17.89 -5.10 -33.94
C MET A 65 17.91 -3.97 -34.98
N GLY A 66 17.23 -2.89 -34.71
CA GLY A 66 17.32 -1.62 -35.40
C GLY A 66 17.89 -0.56 -34.46
N ILE A 67 19.07 -0.02 -34.79
CA ILE A 67 19.73 1.02 -33.99
C ILE A 67 19.91 2.25 -34.84
N SER A 68 19.67 3.42 -34.28
CA SER A 68 20.05 4.71 -34.81
C SER A 68 21.02 5.39 -33.86
N VAL A 69 22.17 5.80 -34.37
CA VAL A 69 23.16 6.55 -33.58
C VAL A 69 23.19 7.98 -34.12
N THR A 70 22.98 8.93 -33.26
CA THR A 70 22.99 10.36 -33.60
C THR A 70 24.01 11.07 -32.72
N ALA A 71 24.96 11.80 -33.34
CA ALA A 71 25.84 12.68 -32.59
C ALA A 71 25.01 13.90 -32.11
N ILE A 72 25.15 14.23 -30.86
CA ILE A 72 24.43 15.34 -30.20
C ILE A 72 25.42 16.27 -29.52
N ASP A 73 25.02 17.53 -29.36
CA ASP A 73 25.81 18.49 -28.60
C ASP A 73 25.65 18.19 -27.09
N LEU A 74 26.74 17.92 -26.41
CA LEU A 74 26.79 17.61 -24.98
C LEU A 74 26.33 18.77 -24.09
N LEU A 75 26.41 20.01 -24.58
CA LEU A 75 25.90 21.20 -23.88
C LEU A 75 24.37 21.17 -23.71
N ASN A 76 23.70 20.37 -24.52
CA ASN A 76 22.24 20.18 -24.47
C ASN A 76 21.82 18.91 -23.68
N LEU A 77 22.72 18.39 -22.87
CA LEU A 77 22.40 17.26 -21.98
C LEU A 77 22.17 17.72 -20.55
N TYR A 78 21.15 17.13 -19.94
CA TYR A 78 20.88 17.19 -18.51
C TYR A 78 21.46 15.95 -17.84
N PRO A 79 22.46 16.10 -16.94
CA PRO A 79 22.98 14.94 -16.22
C PRO A 79 21.95 14.44 -15.21
N CYS A 80 21.66 13.15 -15.22
CA CYS A 80 20.79 12.52 -14.22
C CYS A 80 21.50 12.47 -12.87
N PRO A 81 21.09 13.24 -11.84
CA PRO A 81 21.75 13.26 -10.56
C PRO A 81 21.79 11.87 -9.91
N GLY A 82 22.97 11.43 -9.49
CA GLY A 82 23.15 10.12 -8.84
C GLY A 82 23.26 8.93 -9.78
N SER A 83 23.31 9.16 -11.10
CA SER A 83 23.60 8.14 -12.10
C SER A 83 24.67 8.65 -13.08
N ASN A 84 25.25 7.74 -13.88
CA ASN A 84 26.18 8.11 -14.96
C ASN A 84 25.43 8.39 -16.29
N MET A 85 24.12 8.58 -16.21
CA MET A 85 23.27 8.86 -17.37
C MET A 85 23.09 10.36 -17.57
N SER A 86 22.86 10.75 -18.81
CA SER A 86 22.42 12.10 -19.17
C SER A 86 21.28 11.99 -20.19
N VAL A 87 20.33 12.89 -20.14
CA VAL A 87 19.19 12.96 -21.06
C VAL A 87 19.20 14.28 -21.82
N SER A 88 18.48 14.34 -22.93
CA SER A 88 18.33 15.63 -23.63
C SER A 88 17.57 16.63 -22.73
N VAL A 89 17.99 17.90 -22.73
CA VAL A 89 17.26 18.96 -22.02
C VAL A 89 15.81 19.12 -22.51
N THR A 90 15.49 18.63 -23.71
CA THR A 90 14.13 18.63 -24.24
C THR A 90 13.22 17.58 -23.62
N LEU A 91 13.81 16.62 -22.89
CA LEU A 91 13.13 15.56 -22.16
C LEU A 91 13.02 15.87 -20.67
N VAL A 92 13.48 17.03 -20.25
CA VAL A 92 13.34 17.48 -18.85
C VAL A 92 12.00 18.18 -18.72
N CYS A 93 11.18 17.75 -17.78
CA CYS A 93 9.84 18.29 -17.52
C CYS A 93 8.84 18.08 -18.70
N ASP A 94 8.96 16.96 -19.40
CA ASP A 94 8.06 16.60 -20.51
C ASP A 94 6.92 15.67 -20.09
N GLY A 95 6.90 15.26 -18.80
CA GLY A 95 5.93 14.35 -18.22
C GLY A 95 6.33 12.87 -18.31
N PHE A 96 7.53 12.57 -18.79
CA PHE A 96 8.04 11.20 -18.96
C PHE A 96 9.44 11.09 -18.37
N TYR A 97 9.60 10.30 -17.30
CA TYR A 97 10.92 10.15 -16.72
C TYR A 97 11.86 9.32 -17.58
N ASN A 98 13.02 9.86 -17.83
CA ASN A 98 14.12 9.24 -18.57
C ASN A 98 15.31 8.93 -17.65
N CYS A 99 15.45 9.67 -16.54
CA CYS A 99 16.37 9.33 -15.46
C CYS A 99 15.76 8.25 -14.56
N ASP A 100 16.55 7.25 -14.15
CA ASP A 100 16.07 6.14 -13.29
C ASP A 100 15.54 6.60 -11.90
N ASN A 101 15.95 7.78 -11.48
CA ASN A 101 15.54 8.40 -10.21
C ASN A 101 14.48 9.51 -10.38
N TYR A 102 13.87 9.61 -11.56
CA TYR A 102 12.83 10.60 -11.92
C TYR A 102 13.26 12.07 -11.84
N LYS A 103 14.56 12.36 -11.72
CA LYS A 103 15.04 13.73 -11.46
C LYS A 103 14.85 14.69 -12.63
N ASP A 104 14.75 14.18 -13.85
CA ASP A 104 14.38 14.96 -15.02
C ASP A 104 12.95 15.49 -14.95
N GLU A 105 12.07 14.82 -14.20
CA GLU A 105 10.67 15.22 -14.05
C GLU A 105 10.36 15.78 -12.66
N SER A 106 10.89 15.16 -11.61
CA SER A 106 10.54 15.54 -10.24
C SER A 106 11.10 16.90 -9.82
N SER A 107 12.18 17.38 -10.46
CA SER A 107 12.80 18.68 -10.16
C SER A 107 12.19 19.84 -10.97
N CYS A 108 11.02 19.67 -11.55
CA CYS A 108 10.34 20.70 -12.33
C CYS A 108 9.62 21.73 -11.47
N ASN A 109 9.38 22.91 -12.05
CA ASN A 109 8.60 23.95 -11.38
C ASN A 109 7.10 23.62 -11.50
N TYR A 110 6.56 22.96 -10.51
CA TYR A 110 5.13 22.71 -10.41
C TYR A 110 4.43 23.92 -9.76
N SER A 111 3.28 24.32 -10.29
CA SER A 111 2.45 25.34 -9.64
C SER A 111 1.60 24.72 -8.55
N ALA A 112 1.58 25.32 -7.37
CA ALA A 112 0.71 24.87 -6.29
C ALA A 112 -0.74 25.31 -6.52
N THR A 113 -1.69 24.41 -6.29
CA THR A 113 -3.12 24.71 -6.21
C THR A 113 -3.49 24.95 -4.76
N TYR A 114 -4.07 26.09 -4.45
CA TYR A 114 -4.53 26.41 -3.10
C TYR A 114 -5.95 25.89 -2.88
N LEU A 115 -6.20 25.29 -1.74
CA LEU A 115 -7.50 24.78 -1.29
C LEU A 115 -7.91 25.46 0.03
N GLU A 116 -9.12 26.00 0.07
CA GLU A 116 -9.73 26.41 1.33
C GLU A 116 -10.21 25.22 2.13
N GLU A 117 -10.49 25.40 3.42
CA GLU A 117 -11.00 24.35 4.29
C GLU A 117 -12.28 23.72 3.75
N GLY A 118 -12.31 22.40 3.67
CA GLY A 118 -13.42 21.65 3.10
C GLY A 118 -13.47 21.62 1.57
N GLU A 119 -12.63 22.41 0.89
CA GLU A 119 -12.51 22.37 -0.56
C GLU A 119 -11.78 21.11 -1.03
N SER A 120 -12.17 20.61 -2.19
CA SER A 120 -11.58 19.40 -2.77
C SER A 120 -11.00 19.63 -4.14
N HIS A 121 -9.86 19.00 -4.40
CA HIS A 121 -9.23 18.90 -5.71
C HIS A 121 -9.32 17.48 -6.24
N PHE A 122 -9.80 17.35 -7.48
CA PHE A 122 -9.99 16.05 -8.11
C PHE A 122 -8.95 15.84 -9.21
N ILE A 123 -8.26 14.69 -9.13
CA ILE A 123 -7.27 14.26 -10.13
C ILE A 123 -7.75 12.94 -10.72
N SER A 124 -7.97 12.90 -12.02
CA SER A 124 -8.34 11.68 -12.73
C SER A 124 -7.22 11.27 -13.69
N PHE A 125 -6.81 10.04 -13.56
CA PHE A 125 -5.88 9.41 -14.49
C PHE A 125 -6.60 8.30 -15.24
N SER A 126 -6.66 8.45 -16.56
CA SER A 126 -7.13 7.40 -17.46
C SER A 126 -6.18 7.36 -18.65
N ARG A 127 -5.20 6.47 -18.59
CA ARG A 127 -4.24 6.30 -19.69
C ARG A 127 -3.90 4.84 -19.93
N THR A 128 -3.87 4.49 -21.18
CA THR A 128 -3.24 3.27 -21.68
C THR A 128 -1.98 3.70 -22.41
N THR A 129 -0.82 3.61 -21.78
CA THR A 129 0.45 3.98 -22.43
C THR A 129 1.58 3.05 -22.02
N ALA A 130 2.49 2.86 -22.96
CA ALA A 130 3.73 2.12 -22.77
C ALA A 130 4.88 3.03 -22.31
N VAL A 131 4.65 4.01 -21.43
CA VAL A 131 5.60 5.10 -21.21
C VAL A 131 5.85 5.32 -19.73
N ARG A 132 7.09 5.59 -19.38
CA ARG A 132 7.56 6.00 -18.06
C ARG A 132 6.95 7.35 -17.66
N LEU A 133 5.67 7.35 -17.28
CA LEU A 133 4.95 8.56 -16.90
C LEU A 133 5.41 9.07 -15.54
N TYR A 134 5.62 10.37 -15.42
CA TYR A 134 5.71 11.09 -14.17
C TYR A 134 4.80 12.29 -14.20
N ASN A 135 3.86 12.38 -13.27
CA ASN A 135 2.95 13.52 -13.17
C ASN A 135 2.78 13.90 -11.71
N ALA A 136 3.22 15.09 -11.34
CA ALA A 136 3.11 15.60 -10.00
C ALA A 136 2.16 16.79 -9.91
N SER A 137 1.45 16.89 -8.79
CA SER A 137 0.59 18.00 -8.41
C SER A 137 1.00 18.48 -7.03
N ILE A 138 1.12 19.79 -6.84
CA ILE A 138 1.37 20.40 -5.55
C ILE A 138 0.09 21.08 -5.08
N LEU A 139 -0.28 20.84 -3.83
CA LEU A 139 -1.44 21.43 -3.19
C LEU A 139 -1.02 22.18 -1.93
N GLN A 140 -1.66 23.30 -1.68
CA GLN A 140 -1.42 24.14 -0.51
C GLN A 140 -2.74 24.46 0.17
N THR A 141 -2.72 24.58 1.49
CA THR A 141 -3.85 25.02 2.31
C THR A 141 -3.38 25.97 3.42
N ASN A 142 -4.24 26.36 4.34
CA ASN A 142 -3.86 27.14 5.51
C ASN A 142 -2.96 26.35 6.47
N ALA A 143 -2.08 27.03 7.21
CA ALA A 143 -1.12 26.43 8.13
C ALA A 143 -1.74 25.61 9.31
N SER A 144 -3.04 25.80 9.60
CA SER A 144 -3.78 25.03 10.59
C SER A 144 -4.46 23.77 10.01
N ASN A 145 -4.46 23.68 8.69
CA ASN A 145 -5.13 22.60 7.96
C ASN A 145 -4.09 21.63 7.38
N GLY A 146 -4.56 20.47 7.01
CA GLY A 146 -3.82 19.48 6.24
C GLY A 146 -4.70 18.89 5.16
N PHE A 147 -4.37 17.68 4.74
CA PHE A 147 -5.08 17.07 3.62
C PHE A 147 -5.53 15.65 3.96
N ARG A 148 -6.71 15.30 3.46
CA ARG A 148 -7.20 13.94 3.33
C ARG A 148 -7.16 13.54 1.87
N VAL A 149 -6.46 12.46 1.55
CA VAL A 149 -6.32 11.92 0.20
C VAL A 149 -7.13 10.63 0.10
N VAL A 150 -8.15 10.65 -0.72
CA VAL A 150 -9.09 9.53 -0.95
C VAL A 150 -8.84 8.96 -2.33
N PHE A 151 -8.56 7.67 -2.40
CA PHE A 151 -8.33 6.97 -3.65
C PHE A 151 -9.57 6.20 -4.07
N GLN A 152 -9.96 6.34 -5.33
CA GLN A 152 -10.94 5.50 -6.01
C GLN A 152 -10.23 4.83 -7.17
N TYR A 153 -9.99 3.55 -7.03
CA TYR A 153 -9.25 2.76 -8.00
C TYR A 153 -10.22 1.87 -8.76
N ASP A 154 -10.26 1.99 -10.09
CA ASP A 154 -11.20 1.23 -10.91
C ASP A 154 -10.54 0.04 -11.61
N ASP A 155 -9.36 0.21 -12.16
CA ASP A 155 -8.61 -0.87 -12.84
C ASP A 155 -7.18 -0.42 -13.14
N GLY A 156 -6.19 -1.29 -12.98
CA GLY A 156 -4.82 -0.97 -13.34
C GLY A 156 -3.90 -2.18 -13.39
N ASP A 157 -2.94 -2.08 -14.30
CA ASP A 157 -1.84 -3.02 -14.39
C ASP A 157 -0.78 -2.72 -13.33
N HIS A 158 0.01 -3.73 -12.99
CA HIS A 158 0.96 -3.77 -11.86
C HIS A 158 2.16 -2.81 -11.93
N ASP A 159 2.22 -1.88 -12.87
CA ASP A 159 3.41 -1.07 -13.14
C ASP A 159 3.27 0.42 -12.77
N PHE A 160 2.23 0.80 -12.04
CA PHE A 160 2.04 2.18 -11.55
C PHE A 160 2.26 2.29 -10.05
N GLY A 161 2.80 3.42 -9.62
CA GLY A 161 2.92 3.81 -8.23
C GLY A 161 2.41 5.21 -7.99
N VAL A 162 1.98 5.50 -6.77
CA VAL A 162 1.66 6.84 -6.33
C VAL A 162 2.54 7.18 -5.14
N GLN A 163 3.19 8.33 -5.18
CA GLN A 163 3.92 8.87 -4.04
C GLN A 163 3.22 10.12 -3.52
N ILE A 164 3.17 10.24 -2.22
CA ILE A 164 2.66 11.39 -1.49
C ILE A 164 3.78 11.90 -0.60
N GLY A 165 4.02 13.18 -0.62
CA GLY A 165 5.00 13.82 0.23
C GLY A 165 4.57 15.21 0.68
N THR A 166 5.38 15.84 1.53
CA THR A 166 5.16 17.18 2.05
C THR A 166 6.08 18.21 1.40
N GLY A 167 5.70 19.48 1.43
CA GLY A 167 6.48 20.58 0.84
C GLY A 167 6.26 20.77 -0.65
N TYR A 168 7.10 21.61 -1.24
CA TYR A 168 6.99 22.08 -2.64
C TYR A 168 7.87 21.30 -3.63
N ASP A 169 8.70 20.37 -3.15
CA ASP A 169 9.68 19.68 -3.98
C ASP A 169 9.41 18.17 -4.08
N PRO A 170 8.74 17.70 -5.14
CA PRO A 170 8.53 16.26 -5.36
C PRO A 170 9.82 15.47 -5.57
N SER A 171 10.95 16.15 -5.76
CA SER A 171 12.26 15.50 -5.90
C SER A 171 12.93 15.16 -4.56
N ASP A 172 12.42 15.69 -3.46
CA ASP A 172 12.93 15.37 -2.12
C ASP A 172 12.34 14.04 -1.63
N ILE A 173 13.11 12.98 -1.79
CA ILE A 173 12.72 11.63 -1.33
C ILE A 173 12.53 11.55 0.20
N GLN A 174 13.13 12.45 0.96
CA GLN A 174 12.96 12.45 2.42
C GLN A 174 11.61 13.04 2.84
N SER A 175 10.99 13.81 1.97
CA SER A 175 9.65 14.35 2.18
C SER A 175 8.53 13.34 1.89
N VAL A 176 8.83 12.17 1.31
CA VAL A 176 7.84 11.12 1.01
C VAL A 176 7.28 10.54 2.30
N ILE A 177 5.99 10.67 2.50
CA ILE A 177 5.27 10.11 3.66
C ILE A 177 4.59 8.78 3.33
N LYS A 178 4.22 8.57 2.06
CA LYS A 178 3.54 7.35 1.62
C LYS A 178 3.90 7.01 0.19
N THR A 179 4.21 5.74 -0.05
CA THR A 179 4.27 5.17 -1.39
C THR A 179 3.21 4.08 -1.49
N ILE A 180 2.44 4.11 -2.54
CA ILE A 180 1.40 3.14 -2.87
C ILE A 180 1.89 2.41 -4.10
N ASP A 181 2.35 1.16 -3.91
CA ASP A 181 2.92 0.32 -4.95
C ASP A 181 1.92 -0.66 -5.55
N ARG A 182 2.26 -1.16 -6.66
CA ARG A 182 1.84 -2.15 -7.67
C ARG A 182 0.71 -3.15 -7.37
N ASP A 183 0.42 -3.53 -6.15
CA ASP A 183 -0.51 -4.63 -5.85
C ASP A 183 -1.91 -4.14 -5.43
N ILE A 184 -2.34 -2.99 -5.95
CA ILE A 184 -3.58 -2.37 -5.52
C ILE A 184 -4.75 -2.90 -6.37
N TYR A 185 -5.28 -4.05 -5.98
CA TYR A 185 -6.60 -4.51 -6.44
C TYR A 185 -7.77 -3.87 -5.68
N HIS A 186 -7.46 -2.98 -4.72
CA HIS A 186 -8.44 -2.26 -3.90
C HIS A 186 -7.99 -0.83 -3.71
N SER A 187 -8.95 0.07 -3.58
CA SER A 187 -8.64 1.44 -3.19
C SER A 187 -7.83 1.44 -1.90
N PRO A 188 -6.64 2.05 -1.87
CA PRO A 188 -5.91 2.18 -0.63
C PRO A 188 -6.73 2.99 0.38
N ASP A 189 -6.39 2.82 1.65
CA ASP A 189 -6.99 3.64 2.70
C ASP A 189 -6.72 5.12 2.47
N ASP A 190 -7.59 5.94 3.02
CA ASP A 190 -7.38 7.38 3.05
C ASP A 190 -6.02 7.71 3.67
N VAL A 191 -5.30 8.63 3.05
CA VAL A 191 -4.03 9.13 3.56
C VAL A 191 -4.25 10.51 4.13
N TYR A 192 -3.88 10.71 5.38
CA TYR A 192 -3.92 12.02 6.05
C TYR A 192 -2.53 12.63 6.06
N VAL A 193 -2.42 13.87 5.63
CA VAL A 193 -1.16 14.61 5.52
C VAL A 193 -1.20 15.78 6.49
N ASP A 194 -0.36 15.73 7.52
CA ASP A 194 -0.17 16.79 8.52
C ASP A 194 0.84 17.81 7.98
N SER A 195 0.41 18.61 7.03
CA SER A 195 1.20 19.69 6.44
C SER A 195 0.28 20.62 5.65
N ASP A 196 0.61 21.90 5.65
CA ASP A 196 -0.05 22.92 4.83
C ASP A 196 0.32 22.86 3.34
N VAL A 197 1.35 22.10 3.00
CA VAL A 197 1.77 21.84 1.62
C VAL A 197 2.04 20.37 1.41
N MET A 198 1.43 19.80 0.40
CA MET A 198 1.67 18.43 -0.04
C MET A 198 1.92 18.36 -1.54
N TRP A 199 2.55 17.29 -1.95
CA TRP A 199 2.60 16.89 -3.34
C TRP A 199 2.13 15.43 -3.52
N LEU A 200 1.57 15.16 -4.68
CA LEU A 200 1.21 13.82 -5.12
C LEU A 200 1.82 13.59 -6.50
N ALA A 201 2.57 12.51 -6.65
CA ALA A 201 3.14 12.12 -7.94
C ALA A 201 2.63 10.73 -8.35
N VAL A 202 2.14 10.63 -9.58
CA VAL A 202 1.82 9.36 -10.24
C VAL A 202 3.00 8.98 -11.11
N ILE A 203 3.53 7.78 -10.86
CA ILE A 203 4.72 7.25 -11.53
C ILE A 203 4.29 6.04 -12.33
N GLY A 204 4.38 6.14 -13.65
CA GLY A 204 3.99 5.08 -14.57
C GLY A 204 5.09 4.06 -14.79
N GLY A 205 4.68 2.85 -15.18
CA GLY A 205 5.56 1.74 -15.46
C GLY A 205 6.28 1.80 -16.82
N THR A 206 7.04 0.77 -17.10
CA THR A 206 7.91 0.67 -18.28
C THR A 206 7.24 0.01 -19.49
N ARG A 207 5.98 -0.46 -19.37
CA ARG A 207 5.30 -1.23 -20.45
C ARG A 207 3.80 -0.91 -20.46
N TYR A 208 3.14 -1.32 -21.55
CA TYR A 208 1.70 -1.21 -21.81
C TYR A 208 0.88 -1.44 -20.55
N SER A 209 0.67 -0.38 -19.82
CA SER A 209 -0.04 -0.39 -18.56
C SER A 209 -1.28 0.47 -18.70
N LYS A 210 -2.40 -0.01 -18.19
CA LYS A 210 -3.63 0.74 -18.07
C LYS A 210 -3.72 1.24 -16.64
N LEU A 211 -3.84 2.55 -16.45
CA LEU A 211 -4.16 3.14 -15.18
C LEU A 211 -5.49 3.87 -15.28
N GLU A 212 -6.46 3.43 -14.50
CA GLU A 212 -7.69 4.19 -14.23
C GLU A 212 -7.77 4.42 -12.73
N MET A 213 -7.50 5.63 -12.31
CA MET A 213 -7.50 6.02 -10.91
C MET A 213 -8.06 7.43 -10.75
N ASN A 214 -8.91 7.59 -9.77
CA ASN A 214 -9.41 8.87 -9.32
C ASN A 214 -8.86 9.15 -7.92
N VAL A 215 -8.33 10.35 -7.71
CA VAL A 215 -7.85 10.81 -6.41
C VAL A 215 -8.59 12.08 -6.05
N THR A 216 -9.22 12.09 -4.91
CA THR A 216 -9.83 13.30 -4.33
C THR A 216 -8.98 13.75 -3.14
N ILE A 217 -8.50 14.99 -3.18
CA ILE A 217 -7.70 15.60 -2.13
C ILE A 217 -8.54 16.68 -1.49
N ILE A 218 -8.75 16.61 -0.19
CA ILE A 218 -9.64 17.50 0.57
C ILE A 218 -8.80 18.23 1.61
N SER A 219 -8.91 19.56 1.66
CA SER A 219 -8.33 20.35 2.75
C SER A 219 -9.16 20.16 4.02
N ILE A 220 -8.53 19.79 5.14
CA ILE A 220 -9.18 19.46 6.40
C ILE A 220 -8.54 20.20 7.57
N ASP A 221 -9.32 20.52 8.61
CA ASP A 221 -8.80 21.04 9.88
C ASP A 221 -8.15 19.91 10.68
N LEU A 222 -6.84 20.01 10.89
CA LEU A 222 -6.05 19.01 11.62
C LEU A 222 -6.41 18.95 13.11
N SER A 223 -6.93 20.04 13.68
CA SER A 223 -7.30 20.07 15.09
C SER A 223 -8.49 19.15 15.42
N THR A 224 -9.24 18.74 14.41
CA THR A 224 -10.36 17.82 14.55
C THR A 224 -9.99 16.35 14.41
N LEU A 225 -8.75 16.05 14.03
CA LEU A 225 -8.33 14.68 13.82
C LEU A 225 -8.14 13.91 15.13
N PHE A 226 -8.54 12.65 15.11
CA PHE A 226 -8.25 11.69 16.17
C PHE A 226 -6.84 11.11 15.96
N ALA A 227 -5.96 11.33 16.94
CA ALA A 227 -4.60 10.78 16.89
C ALA A 227 -4.58 9.31 17.27
N CYS A 228 -4.04 8.44 16.42
CA CYS A 228 -3.75 7.06 16.76
C CYS A 228 -2.55 7.04 17.72
N SER A 229 -2.75 6.65 18.97
CA SER A 229 -1.74 6.77 20.04
C SER A 229 -0.50 5.88 19.83
N SER A 230 -0.64 4.82 19.06
CA SER A 230 0.42 3.83 18.78
C SER A 230 1.20 4.10 17.49
N SER A 231 0.76 5.07 16.69
CA SER A 231 1.38 5.44 15.42
C SER A 231 1.37 6.96 15.24
N ASN A 232 2.20 7.48 14.36
CA ASN A 232 2.16 8.90 13.99
C ASN A 232 1.02 9.22 13.01
N MET A 233 -0.05 8.40 13.03
CA MET A 233 -1.21 8.58 12.17
C MET A 233 -2.31 9.33 12.91
N SER A 234 -3.09 10.08 12.16
CA SER A 234 -4.34 10.68 12.63
C SER A 234 -5.44 10.35 11.64
N VAL A 235 -6.65 10.19 12.12
CA VAL A 235 -7.82 9.83 11.31
C VAL A 235 -8.96 10.81 11.50
N SER A 236 -9.88 10.86 10.53
CA SER A 236 -11.06 11.70 10.64
C SER A 236 -11.97 11.22 11.79
N PRO A 237 -12.60 12.13 12.56
CA PRO A 237 -13.62 11.74 13.54
C PRO A 237 -14.78 10.95 12.93
N THR A 238 -15.02 11.10 11.64
CA THR A 238 -16.13 10.41 10.94
C THR A 238 -15.89 8.92 10.71
N VAL A 239 -14.65 8.45 10.90
CA VAL A 239 -14.31 7.03 10.78
C VAL A 239 -14.06 6.38 12.14
N ILE A 240 -14.27 7.11 13.23
CA ILE A 240 -14.23 6.53 14.58
C ILE A 240 -15.51 5.75 14.80
N CYS A 241 -15.38 4.49 15.20
CA CYS A 241 -16.51 3.60 15.46
C CYS A 241 -17.40 3.32 14.23
N ASP A 242 -16.83 3.30 13.03
CA ASP A 242 -17.56 2.98 11.80
C ASP A 242 -17.54 1.47 11.46
N GLY A 243 -16.85 0.67 12.27
CA GLY A 243 -16.70 -0.77 12.11
C GLY A 243 -15.48 -1.16 11.26
N HIS A 244 -14.65 -0.21 10.87
CA HIS A 244 -13.45 -0.41 10.07
C HIS A 244 -12.27 0.29 10.71
N TYR A 245 -11.25 -0.43 11.13
CA TYR A 245 -10.09 0.20 11.77
C TYR A 245 -9.14 0.84 10.75
N GLN A 246 -8.78 2.09 11.00
CA GLN A 246 -7.77 2.84 10.28
C GLN A 246 -6.46 2.92 11.08
N CYS A 247 -6.55 3.03 12.39
CA CYS A 247 -5.39 2.98 13.27
C CYS A 247 -4.77 1.57 13.32
N ASP A 248 -3.43 1.48 13.42
CA ASP A 248 -2.73 0.19 13.37
C ASP A 248 -3.06 -0.76 14.54
N HIS A 249 -3.43 -0.21 15.68
CA HIS A 249 -3.83 -0.97 16.86
C HIS A 249 -5.32 -0.84 17.18
N TYR A 250 -6.14 -0.48 16.19
CA TYR A 250 -7.60 -0.43 16.26
C TYR A 250 -8.15 0.62 17.22
N GLU A 251 -7.36 1.64 17.62
CA GLU A 251 -7.77 2.62 18.63
C GLU A 251 -9.02 3.40 18.21
N ASP A 252 -9.20 3.63 16.92
CA ASP A 252 -10.39 4.27 16.33
C ASP A 252 -11.66 3.43 16.48
N GLU A 253 -11.51 2.12 16.63
CA GLU A 253 -12.65 1.19 16.75
C GLU A 253 -12.77 0.56 18.14
N SER A 254 -11.67 0.31 18.82
CA SER A 254 -11.68 -0.47 20.05
C SER A 254 -12.23 0.28 21.26
N ALA A 255 -12.19 1.62 21.25
CA ALA A 255 -12.73 2.47 22.31
C ALA A 255 -14.22 2.81 22.13
N CYS A 256 -14.94 2.10 21.28
CA CYS A 256 -16.34 2.36 20.97
C CYS A 256 -17.31 1.73 21.96
N ASN A 257 -18.56 2.21 21.94
CA ASN A 257 -19.65 1.60 22.71
C ASN A 257 -20.14 0.32 22.02
N PHE A 258 -19.64 -0.83 22.47
CA PHE A 258 -20.06 -2.13 21.94
C PHE A 258 -21.33 -2.65 22.63
N SER A 259 -22.05 -3.52 21.92
CA SER A 259 -23.15 -4.25 22.52
C SER A 259 -22.66 -5.16 23.63
N SER A 260 -23.31 -5.15 24.77
CA SER A 260 -23.01 -6.06 25.88
C SER A 260 -24.17 -7.03 26.10
N ALA A 261 -23.82 -8.27 26.45
CA ALA A 261 -24.79 -9.27 26.90
C ALA A 261 -24.43 -9.76 28.30
N TYR A 262 -25.42 -9.88 29.15
CA TYR A 262 -25.29 -10.46 30.48
C TYR A 262 -25.79 -11.90 30.47
N LEU A 263 -25.02 -12.81 31.01
CA LEU A 263 -25.34 -14.25 31.07
C LEU A 263 -25.56 -14.64 32.54
N GLU A 264 -26.72 -15.20 32.81
CA GLU A 264 -26.96 -15.90 34.06
C GLU A 264 -26.14 -17.20 34.14
N GLU A 265 -26.08 -17.78 35.33
CA GLU A 265 -25.42 -19.07 35.57
C GLU A 265 -25.94 -20.15 34.59
N ASP A 266 -25.04 -20.87 33.95
CA ASP A 266 -25.29 -21.91 32.93
C ASP A 266 -26.01 -21.43 31.64
N GLU A 267 -26.12 -20.12 31.44
CA GLU A 267 -26.66 -19.54 30.24
C GLU A 267 -25.60 -19.48 29.14
N SER A 268 -26.02 -19.55 27.87
CA SER A 268 -25.15 -19.51 26.72
C SER A 268 -25.44 -18.35 25.80
N TYR A 269 -24.40 -17.75 25.25
CA TYR A 269 -24.46 -16.76 24.18
C TYR A 269 -23.78 -17.30 22.94
N PHE A 270 -24.43 -17.15 21.78
CA PHE A 270 -23.93 -17.67 20.51
C PHE A 270 -23.61 -16.53 19.56
N ILE A 271 -22.42 -16.62 18.98
CA ILE A 271 -22.04 -15.85 17.80
C ILE A 271 -21.94 -16.82 16.62
N ASN A 272 -22.96 -16.81 15.78
CA ASN A 272 -22.96 -17.52 14.52
C ASN A 272 -23.15 -16.47 13.41
N LYS A 273 -22.05 -16.04 12.80
CA LYS A 273 -22.07 -14.99 11.77
C LYS A 273 -21.14 -15.35 10.63
N THR A 274 -21.63 -15.08 9.44
CA THR A 274 -20.81 -15.05 8.24
C THR A 274 -20.53 -13.60 7.92
N TYR A 275 -19.26 -13.24 7.99
CA TYR A 275 -18.80 -11.93 7.59
C TYR A 275 -18.36 -11.99 6.13
N PHE A 276 -18.76 -11.00 5.35
CA PHE A 276 -18.10 -10.69 4.09
C PHE A 276 -17.03 -9.67 4.42
N PRO A 277 -15.78 -10.07 4.62
CA PRO A 277 -14.80 -9.14 5.09
C PRO A 277 -14.54 -8.09 4.01
N THR A 278 -14.99 -6.90 4.30
CA THR A 278 -14.34 -5.72 3.81
C THR A 278 -12.99 -5.63 4.54
N SER A 279 -11.97 -5.13 3.85
CA SER A 279 -10.68 -4.89 4.48
C SER A 279 -10.86 -4.12 5.81
N ARG A 280 -10.12 -4.51 6.85
CA ARG A 280 -10.06 -3.82 8.15
C ARG A 280 -11.34 -3.82 9.00
N LEU A 281 -12.18 -4.82 8.87
CA LEU A 281 -13.32 -4.99 9.77
C LEU A 281 -12.87 -5.05 11.23
N TYR A 282 -13.56 -4.35 12.14
CA TYR A 282 -13.48 -4.53 13.58
C TYR A 282 -14.88 -4.69 14.15
N ASN A 283 -15.16 -5.78 14.83
CA ASN A 283 -16.43 -6.03 15.47
C ASN A 283 -16.22 -6.69 16.83
N ALA A 284 -16.60 -6.01 17.90
CA ALA A 284 -16.46 -6.53 19.25
C ALA A 284 -17.82 -6.75 19.93
N THR A 285 -17.84 -7.69 20.87
CA THR A 285 -18.97 -8.01 21.74
C THR A 285 -18.47 -8.16 23.17
N LEU A 286 -19.15 -7.52 24.10
CA LEU A 286 -18.87 -7.62 25.52
C LEU A 286 -19.80 -8.62 26.18
N LEU A 287 -19.26 -9.45 27.06
CA LEU A 287 -20.01 -10.43 27.82
C LEU A 287 -19.73 -10.29 29.33
N GLN A 288 -20.78 -10.34 30.12
CA GLN A 288 -20.72 -10.26 31.57
C GLN A 288 -21.46 -11.43 32.18
N THR A 289 -21.03 -11.89 33.34
CA THR A 289 -21.70 -12.94 34.11
C THR A 289 -21.51 -12.75 35.63
N ASN A 290 -22.43 -13.31 36.42
CA ASN A 290 -22.28 -13.45 37.87
C ASN A 290 -21.74 -14.83 38.28
N ALA A 291 -21.46 -15.71 37.30
CA ALA A 291 -20.97 -17.04 37.61
C ALA A 291 -19.54 -17.03 38.19
N MET A 292 -19.30 -17.87 39.19
CA MET A 292 -18.04 -17.87 39.98
C MET A 292 -16.79 -18.27 39.16
N LEU A 293 -16.96 -19.07 38.15
CA LEU A 293 -15.83 -19.54 37.31
C LEU A 293 -15.69 -18.77 36.00
N GLY A 294 -16.61 -17.84 35.70
CA GLY A 294 -16.58 -17.03 34.48
C GLY A 294 -17.13 -17.75 33.26
N PHE A 295 -16.36 -17.83 32.20
CA PHE A 295 -16.83 -18.33 30.90
C PHE A 295 -16.11 -19.59 30.43
N ARG A 296 -16.84 -20.48 29.79
CA ARG A 296 -16.31 -21.49 28.90
C ARG A 296 -16.56 -21.06 27.45
N VAL A 297 -15.52 -20.92 26.67
CA VAL A 297 -15.60 -20.55 25.25
C VAL A 297 -15.41 -21.78 24.41
N VAL A 298 -16.33 -22.05 23.50
CA VAL A 298 -16.33 -23.23 22.63
C VAL A 298 -16.40 -22.77 21.19
N PHE A 299 -15.32 -22.99 20.43
CA PHE A 299 -15.34 -22.81 18.99
C PHE A 299 -15.95 -24.05 18.34
N ARG A 300 -17.09 -23.88 17.66
CA ARG A 300 -17.79 -24.95 16.93
C ARG A 300 -17.33 -25.03 15.50
N ASP A 301 -17.16 -23.90 14.86
CA ASP A 301 -16.61 -23.75 13.52
C ASP A 301 -15.94 -22.39 13.38
N TRP A 302 -14.76 -22.40 12.79
CA TRP A 302 -14.01 -21.20 12.45
C TRP A 302 -13.35 -21.42 11.11
N TYR A 303 -13.90 -20.79 10.10
CA TYR A 303 -13.32 -20.80 8.77
C TYR A 303 -12.77 -19.41 8.45
N ASN A 304 -11.44 -19.31 8.38
CA ASN A 304 -10.74 -18.08 8.06
C ASN A 304 -9.65 -18.36 7.03
N ASN A 305 -9.76 -17.74 5.90
CA ASN A 305 -8.87 -18.05 4.79
C ASN A 305 -7.61 -17.19 4.70
N HIS A 306 -7.47 -16.02 5.32
CA HIS A 306 -6.27 -15.18 5.05
C HIS A 306 -6.07 -14.01 6.01
N GLY A 307 -5.65 -14.28 7.22
CA GLY A 307 -5.10 -13.24 8.08
C GLY A 307 -6.09 -12.48 8.97
N ASP A 308 -7.39 -12.82 8.89
CA ASP A 308 -8.33 -12.39 9.93
C ASP A 308 -7.97 -13.05 11.25
N LYS A 309 -8.25 -12.38 12.33
CA LYS A 309 -8.02 -12.92 13.65
C LYS A 309 -9.22 -12.72 14.55
N VAL A 310 -9.33 -13.59 15.54
CA VAL A 310 -10.19 -13.38 16.68
C VAL A 310 -9.33 -13.05 17.88
N GLN A 311 -9.70 -12.04 18.60
CA GLN A 311 -9.12 -11.71 19.90
C GLN A 311 -10.14 -11.94 21.01
N ILE A 312 -9.64 -12.42 22.14
CA ILE A 312 -10.41 -12.56 23.35
C ILE A 312 -9.63 -11.92 24.49
N GLY A 313 -10.30 -11.11 25.27
CA GLY A 313 -9.72 -10.47 26.44
C GLY A 313 -10.63 -10.50 27.66
N THR A 314 -10.09 -10.13 28.80
CA THR A 314 -10.81 -9.93 30.05
C THR A 314 -11.24 -8.49 30.25
N GLY A 315 -12.26 -8.26 31.10
CA GLY A 315 -12.79 -6.93 31.33
C GLY A 315 -13.79 -6.49 30.27
N ASN A 316 -14.11 -5.22 30.25
CA ASN A 316 -15.13 -4.61 29.41
C ASN A 316 -14.57 -3.58 28.43
N ASP A 317 -13.25 -3.54 28.29
CA ASP A 317 -12.56 -2.58 27.42
C ASP A 317 -11.72 -3.30 26.36
N PRO A 318 -12.21 -3.46 25.12
CA PRO A 318 -11.44 -4.07 24.03
C PRO A 318 -10.23 -3.23 23.58
N SER A 319 -10.12 -1.96 24.01
CA SER A 319 -8.96 -1.11 23.71
C SER A 319 -7.74 -1.41 24.59
N ASP A 320 -7.95 -2.08 25.73
CA ASP A 320 -6.87 -2.52 26.61
C ASP A 320 -6.16 -3.75 26.03
N LEU A 321 -5.12 -3.52 25.28
CA LEU A 321 -4.30 -4.59 24.69
C LEU A 321 -3.63 -5.49 25.74
N GLN A 322 -3.47 -5.03 26.97
CA GLN A 322 -2.92 -5.85 28.06
C GLN A 322 -3.94 -6.86 28.58
N SER A 323 -5.22 -6.60 28.36
CA SER A 323 -6.30 -7.52 28.72
C SER A 323 -6.45 -8.70 27.75
N VAL A 324 -5.79 -8.68 26.59
CA VAL A 324 -5.84 -9.75 25.58
C VAL A 324 -5.23 -11.03 26.14
N ILE A 325 -6.02 -12.09 26.20
CA ILE A 325 -5.58 -13.42 26.70
C ILE A 325 -5.35 -14.43 25.60
N ALA A 326 -6.01 -14.25 24.44
CA ALA A 326 -5.88 -15.17 23.32
C ALA A 326 -6.06 -14.47 21.97
N ASN A 327 -5.25 -14.90 20.99
CA ASN A 327 -5.37 -14.57 19.59
C ASN A 327 -5.48 -15.86 18.78
N PHE A 328 -6.48 -15.94 17.91
CA PHE A 328 -6.69 -17.08 17.03
C PHE A 328 -6.52 -16.63 15.58
N TYR A 329 -5.72 -17.36 14.82
CA TYR A 329 -5.44 -17.15 13.40
C TYR A 329 -5.73 -18.42 12.61
N GLY A 330 -6.14 -18.28 11.37
CA GLY A 330 -6.41 -19.39 10.47
C GLY A 330 -7.73 -20.11 10.75
N SER A 331 -7.99 -21.20 10.04
CA SER A 331 -9.19 -22.03 10.23
C SER A 331 -8.96 -23.08 11.30
N ARG A 332 -10.00 -23.38 12.10
CA ARG A 332 -10.02 -24.50 13.05
C ARG A 332 -11.30 -25.28 12.89
N ASP A 333 -11.15 -26.54 12.51
CA ASP A 333 -12.28 -27.49 12.34
C ASP A 333 -12.54 -28.30 13.61
N ASP A 334 -11.64 -28.21 14.61
CA ASP A 334 -11.63 -29.08 15.79
C ASP A 334 -12.05 -28.29 17.05
N GLY A 335 -13.32 -28.11 17.23
CA GLY A 335 -14.04 -27.61 18.39
C GLY A 335 -13.25 -27.45 19.71
N GLY A 336 -12.25 -26.59 19.72
CA GLY A 336 -11.47 -26.30 20.92
C GLY A 336 -12.29 -25.53 21.95
N ALA A 337 -12.19 -25.92 23.21
CA ALA A 337 -12.79 -25.17 24.29
C ALA A 337 -11.73 -24.76 25.32
N PHE A 338 -11.88 -23.56 25.87
CA PHE A 338 -11.06 -23.09 26.99
C PHE A 338 -11.91 -22.40 28.04
N HIS A 339 -11.35 -22.24 29.22
CA HIS A 339 -12.03 -21.58 30.34
C HIS A 339 -11.39 -20.22 30.60
N LEU A 340 -12.21 -19.22 30.77
CA LEU A 340 -11.84 -17.88 31.14
C LEU A 340 -12.35 -17.55 32.54
N TYR A 341 -11.43 -17.40 33.47
CA TYR A 341 -11.74 -17.11 34.87
C TYR A 341 -11.90 -15.60 35.09
N SER A 342 -12.95 -15.03 34.52
CA SER A 342 -13.34 -13.63 34.65
C SER A 342 -14.84 -13.53 34.54
N ASN A 343 -15.43 -12.59 35.25
CA ASN A 343 -16.87 -12.27 35.18
C ASN A 343 -17.19 -11.24 34.05
N GLU A 344 -16.16 -10.71 33.41
CA GLU A 344 -16.25 -9.84 32.25
C GLU A 344 -15.25 -10.26 31.19
N MET A 345 -15.69 -10.30 29.96
CA MET A 345 -14.85 -10.59 28.79
C MET A 345 -15.31 -9.83 27.58
N TRP A 346 -14.40 -9.70 26.62
CA TRP A 346 -14.72 -9.23 25.30
C TRP A 346 -14.20 -10.22 24.24
N PHE A 347 -14.87 -10.20 23.10
CA PHE A 347 -14.56 -10.99 21.93
C PHE A 347 -14.59 -10.09 20.72
N ALA A 348 -13.51 -10.04 19.93
CA ALA A 348 -13.44 -9.21 18.73
C ALA A 348 -13.03 -10.02 17.50
N VAL A 349 -13.72 -9.77 16.41
CA VAL A 349 -13.37 -10.24 15.07
C VAL A 349 -12.68 -9.10 14.34
N ILE A 350 -11.49 -9.35 13.86
CA ILE A 350 -10.61 -8.35 13.24
C ILE A 350 -10.21 -8.83 11.85
N GLY A 351 -10.66 -8.12 10.84
CA GLY A 351 -10.35 -8.38 9.44
C GLY A 351 -8.91 -7.98 9.09
N SER A 352 -8.31 -8.66 8.13
CA SER A 352 -6.97 -8.37 7.65
C SER A 352 -6.90 -7.06 6.87
N LYS A 353 -5.72 -6.42 6.85
CA LYS A 353 -5.42 -5.25 6.01
C LYS A 353 -5.38 -5.56 4.51
N ALA A 354 -5.11 -6.80 4.14
CA ALA A 354 -4.80 -7.19 2.77
C ALA A 354 -5.82 -8.20 2.23
N TYR A 355 -6.84 -7.73 1.51
CA TYR A 355 -7.70 -8.62 0.72
C TYR A 355 -7.70 -8.24 -0.76
N THR A 356 -7.40 -9.24 -1.58
CA THR A 356 -7.43 -9.13 -3.04
C THR A 356 -8.72 -9.70 -3.67
N ARG A 357 -9.61 -10.33 -2.85
CA ARG A 357 -10.90 -10.87 -3.35
C ARG A 357 -11.91 -10.95 -2.20
N PRO A 358 -13.20 -10.69 -2.43
CA PRO A 358 -14.25 -10.89 -1.42
C PRO A 358 -14.29 -12.37 -1.01
N ARG A 359 -14.11 -12.64 0.26
CA ARG A 359 -14.15 -13.98 0.86
C ARG A 359 -15.05 -13.96 2.09
N THR A 360 -15.54 -15.10 2.47
CA THR A 360 -16.40 -15.25 3.64
C THR A 360 -15.58 -15.75 4.81
N THR A 361 -15.71 -15.10 5.96
CA THR A 361 -15.25 -15.62 7.25
C THR A 361 -16.47 -16.06 8.03
N THR A 362 -16.52 -17.34 8.37
CA THR A 362 -17.60 -17.90 9.20
C THR A 362 -17.09 -18.14 10.58
N ILE A 363 -17.86 -17.71 11.58
CA ILE A 363 -17.54 -17.88 12.99
C ILE A 363 -18.77 -18.47 13.67
N ASP A 364 -18.56 -19.62 14.32
CA ASP A 364 -19.54 -20.24 15.21
C ASP A 364 -18.86 -20.49 16.56
N VAL A 365 -19.17 -19.63 17.52
CA VAL A 365 -18.61 -19.65 18.87
C VAL A 365 -19.72 -19.58 19.90
N GLU A 366 -19.64 -20.46 20.89
CA GLU A 366 -20.52 -20.48 22.03
C GLU A 366 -19.76 -20.04 23.29
N PHE A 367 -20.35 -19.11 24.03
CA PHE A 367 -19.87 -18.67 25.33
C PHE A 367 -20.87 -19.15 26.38
N ILE A 368 -20.39 -19.93 27.35
CA ILE A 368 -21.19 -20.53 28.40
C ILE A 368 -20.73 -19.94 29.73
N SER A 369 -21.64 -19.34 30.46
CA SER A 369 -21.41 -18.93 31.83
C SER A 369 -21.30 -20.17 32.72
N ILE A 370 -20.22 -20.32 33.45
CA ILE A 370 -19.96 -21.54 34.24
C ILE A 370 -19.79 -21.27 35.72
N ASN A 371 -20.29 -22.19 36.50
CA ASN A 371 -20.19 -22.14 37.94
C ASN A 371 -19.49 -23.41 38.49
N LEU A 372 -19.06 -23.35 39.75
CA LEU A 372 -18.58 -24.56 40.44
C LEU A 372 -19.71 -25.57 40.56
N PRO A 373 -19.45 -26.86 40.21
CA PRO A 373 -20.41 -27.93 40.50
C PRO A 373 -20.86 -27.88 41.95
N ALA A 374 -22.14 -28.06 42.19
CA ALA A 374 -22.75 -27.96 43.53
C ALA A 374 -22.01 -28.78 44.61
N ARG A 375 -21.28 -29.84 44.20
CA ARG A 375 -20.45 -30.65 45.10
C ARG A 375 -19.24 -29.92 45.69
N TRP A 376 -18.80 -28.80 45.13
CA TRP A 376 -17.64 -28.02 45.60
C TRP A 376 -18.03 -26.74 46.34
N ARG A 377 -19.33 -26.49 46.48
CA ARG A 377 -19.85 -25.29 47.17
C ARG A 377 -19.95 -25.50 48.70
N MET A 378 -19.63 -26.68 49.20
CA MET A 378 -19.75 -27.03 50.63
C MET A 378 -18.36 -27.35 51.24
N GLY A 379 -17.39 -26.53 51.04
CA GLY A 379 -16.09 -26.61 51.67
C GLY A 379 -15.68 -25.28 52.31
#